data_5ad6bd2bccc1bddbd2c4507f5e43dc16
#
_entry.id   5ad6bd2bccc1bddbd2c4507f5e43dc16
#
_cell.length_a   1.000
_cell.length_b   1.000
_cell.length_c   1.000
_cell.angle_alpha   90.00
_cell.angle_beta   90.00
_cell.angle_gamma   90.00
#
_symmetry.space_group_name_H-M   'P 1'
#
loop_
_entity.id
_entity.type
_entity.pdbx_description
1 polymer ?
#
loop_
_entity_poly.entity_id
_entity_poly.type
_entity_poly.pdbx_seq_one_letter_code
_entity_poly.pdbx_strand_id
1 'polypeptide(L)'
;QEINLCDQIPGLRYLGLDDASSSPQFTNQFQDTAGTDGSPFAGQTFAKRTFSEKFWLSFGGYDDLVLAKHELYRLFGSRKLVRVRTDTSPGKVYFGIPTPFDIAPMTPGSNNANFSIPFDVPNGYRYSLYRSDSLPSVADGWQFGMNLPEPLPSYHFTSTSFNVYNASDIVVDPYYQRHDLKISCKFNGNSIKLTNKTNGTS
;
A
#
# COMPACT_ATOMS: atom_id res chain seq x y z
N GLN A 1 7.68 8.91 11.85
CA GLN A 1 9.04 9.10 11.33
C GLN A 1 9.34 7.96 10.37
N GLU A 2 9.85 8.28 9.18
CA GLU A 2 10.31 7.29 8.20
C GLU A 2 11.73 6.84 8.58
N ILE A 3 11.97 5.54 8.52
CA ILE A 3 13.25 4.91 8.89
C ILE A 3 13.75 4.14 7.67
N ASN A 4 14.97 4.39 7.25
CA ASN A 4 15.65 3.55 6.27
C ASN A 4 16.30 2.37 6.99
N LEU A 5 15.83 1.16 6.70
CA LEU A 5 16.32 -0.07 7.35
C LEU A 5 17.80 -0.32 7.07
N CYS A 6 18.26 -0.04 5.86
CA CYS A 6 19.65 -0.28 5.49
C CYS A 6 20.63 0.66 6.21
N ASP A 7 20.16 1.83 6.66
CA ASP A 7 20.98 2.75 7.46
C ASP A 7 20.99 2.36 8.94
N GLN A 8 19.95 1.67 9.43
CA GLN A 8 19.85 1.24 10.83
C GLN A 8 20.61 -0.05 11.12
N ILE A 9 20.73 -0.93 10.14
CA ILE A 9 21.32 -2.26 10.32
C ILE A 9 22.54 -2.40 9.41
N PRO A 10 23.74 -2.39 9.99
CA PRO A 10 24.96 -2.55 9.21
C PRO A 10 24.96 -3.86 8.42
N GLY A 11 25.38 -3.79 7.16
CA GLY A 11 25.43 -4.95 6.28
C GLY A 11 24.09 -5.39 5.66
N LEU A 12 22.98 -4.75 6.01
CA LEU A 12 21.69 -5.01 5.39
C LEU A 12 21.60 -4.33 4.03
N ARG A 13 21.11 -5.07 3.03
CA ARG A 13 20.84 -4.56 1.68
C ARG A 13 19.46 -4.98 1.23
N TYR A 14 18.72 -4.05 0.66
CA TYR A 14 17.45 -4.33 0.03
C TYR A 14 17.65 -4.90 -1.37
N LEU A 15 16.98 -6.02 -1.69
CA LEU A 15 17.08 -6.72 -2.97
C LEU A 15 15.86 -6.50 -3.88
N GLY A 16 14.77 -6.04 -3.33
CA GLY A 16 13.54 -5.82 -4.08
C GLY A 16 12.34 -6.58 -3.53
N LEU A 17 11.21 -6.42 -4.21
CA LEU A 17 9.97 -7.13 -3.92
C LEU A 17 10.06 -8.57 -4.43
N ASP A 18 9.60 -9.52 -3.63
CA ASP A 18 9.39 -10.89 -4.09
C ASP A 18 8.12 -10.94 -4.96
N ASP A 19 8.30 -11.28 -6.22
CA ASP A 19 7.28 -11.21 -7.27
C ASP A 19 6.12 -12.22 -7.11
N ALA A 20 6.16 -13.07 -6.10
CA ALA A 20 5.12 -14.07 -5.83
C ALA A 20 3.71 -13.45 -5.60
N SER A 21 3.61 -12.13 -5.48
CA SER A 21 2.35 -11.43 -5.20
C SER A 21 1.94 -10.39 -6.24
N SER A 22 2.40 -10.52 -7.46
CA SER A 22 2.21 -9.51 -8.51
C SER A 22 0.74 -9.28 -8.90
N SER A 23 -0.11 -10.30 -8.80
CA SER A 23 -1.55 -10.20 -9.15
C SER A 23 -2.43 -9.88 -7.94
N PRO A 24 -3.46 -9.02 -8.11
CA PRO A 24 -4.50 -8.91 -7.11
C PRO A 24 -5.17 -10.26 -6.87
N GLN A 25 -5.42 -10.60 -5.60
CA GLN A 25 -6.17 -11.78 -5.24
C GLN A 25 -7.65 -11.44 -5.13
N PHE A 26 -8.48 -12.25 -5.75
CA PHE A 26 -9.93 -12.07 -5.77
C PHE A 26 -10.61 -13.23 -5.05
N THR A 27 -11.71 -12.92 -4.36
CA THR A 27 -12.68 -13.91 -3.90
C THR A 27 -13.94 -13.72 -4.70
N ASN A 28 -14.24 -14.70 -5.54
CA ASN A 28 -15.48 -14.73 -6.33
C ASN A 28 -16.59 -15.34 -5.48
N GLN A 29 -17.76 -14.72 -5.53
CA GLN A 29 -18.97 -15.20 -4.87
C GLN A 29 -19.95 -15.70 -5.93
N PHE A 30 -20.44 -16.91 -5.75
CA PHE A 30 -21.43 -17.55 -6.59
C PHE A 30 -22.67 -17.88 -5.77
N GLN A 31 -23.83 -17.86 -6.39
CA GLN A 31 -25.09 -18.20 -5.74
C GLN A 31 -25.62 -19.51 -6.32
N ASP A 32 -25.56 -20.58 -5.53
CA ASP A 32 -26.09 -21.86 -5.93
C ASP A 32 -27.62 -21.90 -5.77
N THR A 33 -28.32 -22.31 -6.83
CA THR A 33 -29.75 -22.49 -6.80
C THR A 33 -30.07 -23.95 -7.03
N ALA A 34 -30.78 -24.58 -6.10
CA ALA A 34 -31.14 -25.99 -6.22
C ALA A 34 -31.99 -26.26 -7.48
N GLY A 35 -31.58 -27.26 -8.25
CA GLY A 35 -32.31 -27.69 -9.47
C GLY A 35 -31.97 -26.91 -10.73
N THR A 36 -30.97 -26.05 -10.73
CA THR A 36 -30.44 -25.38 -11.92
C THR A 36 -28.97 -25.74 -12.14
N ASP A 37 -28.58 -25.90 -13.40
CA ASP A 37 -27.21 -26.12 -13.76
C ASP A 37 -26.41 -24.80 -13.69
N GLY A 38 -25.24 -24.87 -13.07
CA GLY A 38 -24.35 -23.73 -12.91
C GLY A 38 -24.68 -22.83 -11.71
N SER A 39 -23.76 -21.90 -11.42
CA SER A 39 -23.87 -20.97 -10.30
C SER A 39 -23.72 -19.55 -10.81
N PRO A 40 -24.79 -18.74 -10.83
CA PRO A 40 -24.69 -17.34 -11.21
C PRO A 40 -23.63 -16.58 -10.37
N PHE A 41 -22.87 -15.73 -11.03
CA PHE A 41 -21.90 -14.88 -10.39
C PHE A 41 -22.61 -13.79 -9.57
N ALA A 42 -22.38 -13.80 -8.26
CA ALA A 42 -23.03 -12.86 -7.32
C ALA A 42 -22.16 -11.62 -7.03
N GLY A 43 -20.84 -11.75 -7.18
CA GLY A 43 -19.93 -10.63 -6.94
C GLY A 43 -18.48 -11.07 -6.78
N GLN A 44 -17.59 -10.08 -6.71
CA GLN A 44 -16.17 -10.27 -6.51
C GLN A 44 -15.66 -9.26 -5.49
N THR A 45 -14.85 -9.71 -4.56
CA THR A 45 -14.17 -8.85 -3.59
C THR A 45 -12.67 -9.08 -3.66
N PHE A 46 -11.89 -8.02 -3.43
CA PHE A 46 -10.45 -8.14 -3.28
C PHE A 46 -10.13 -8.77 -1.92
N ALA A 47 -9.30 -9.81 -1.94
CA ALA A 47 -8.75 -10.40 -0.73
C ALA A 47 -7.56 -9.58 -0.20
N LYS A 48 -7.16 -9.86 1.04
CA LYS A 48 -5.89 -9.35 1.53
C LYS A 48 -4.75 -9.80 0.62
N ARG A 49 -3.71 -9.01 0.56
CA ARG A 49 -2.53 -9.29 -0.27
C ARG A 49 -1.29 -9.35 0.61
N THR A 50 -0.35 -10.24 0.30
CA THR A 50 0.93 -10.31 0.98
C THR A 50 2.02 -9.80 0.06
N PHE A 51 2.78 -8.80 0.51
CA PHE A 51 4.00 -8.34 -0.14
C PHE A 51 5.20 -8.84 0.64
N SER A 52 6.16 -9.45 -0.03
CA SER A 52 7.40 -9.95 0.59
C SER A 52 8.59 -9.14 0.09
N GLU A 53 9.23 -8.41 0.99
CA GLU A 53 10.40 -7.60 0.69
C GLU A 53 11.67 -8.43 0.94
N LYS A 54 12.51 -8.59 -0.08
CA LYS A 54 13.75 -9.38 -0.01
C LYS A 54 14.91 -8.56 0.47
N PHE A 55 15.69 -9.16 1.36
CA PHE A 55 16.90 -8.59 1.92
C PHE A 55 18.07 -9.55 1.88
N TRP A 56 19.24 -8.99 1.81
CA TRP A 56 20.51 -9.65 2.03
C TRP A 56 21.23 -9.00 3.20
N LEU A 57 21.75 -9.82 4.11
CA LEU A 57 22.49 -9.40 5.28
C LEU A 57 23.87 -10.00 5.26
N SER A 58 24.91 -9.17 5.39
CA SER A 58 26.28 -9.58 5.62
C SER A 58 26.65 -9.25 7.07
N PHE A 59 27.30 -10.16 7.76
CA PHE A 59 27.68 -10.03 9.16
C PHE A 59 29.08 -10.59 9.43
N GLY A 60 29.78 -10.04 10.43
CA GLY A 60 31.16 -10.42 10.76
C GLY A 60 31.27 -11.75 11.52
N GLY A 61 30.21 -12.13 12.24
CA GLY A 61 30.20 -13.35 13.06
C GLY A 61 28.81 -13.66 13.59
N TYR A 62 28.69 -14.72 14.38
CA TYR A 62 27.42 -15.17 14.95
C TYR A 62 26.76 -14.11 15.84
N ASP A 63 27.56 -13.41 16.63
CA ASP A 63 27.06 -12.37 17.54
C ASP A 63 26.45 -11.20 16.78
N ASP A 64 27.04 -10.78 15.66
CA ASP A 64 26.50 -9.74 14.79
C ASP A 64 25.18 -10.17 14.18
N LEU A 65 25.05 -11.43 13.78
CA LEU A 65 23.77 -11.99 13.28
C LEU A 65 22.70 -11.93 14.35
N VAL A 66 23.02 -12.29 15.59
CA VAL A 66 22.07 -12.25 16.71
C VAL A 66 21.61 -10.81 16.98
N LEU A 67 22.53 -9.85 16.98
CA LEU A 67 22.21 -8.44 17.14
C LEU A 67 21.31 -7.91 16.01
N ALA A 68 21.66 -8.22 14.76
CA ALA A 68 20.86 -7.83 13.60
C ALA A 68 19.44 -8.43 13.66
N LYS A 69 19.31 -9.72 14.03
CA LYS A 69 18.01 -10.38 14.25
C LYS A 69 17.20 -9.65 15.33
N HIS A 70 17.80 -9.38 16.48
CA HIS A 70 17.13 -8.68 17.58
C HIS A 70 16.59 -7.33 17.15
N GLU A 71 17.40 -6.56 16.41
CA GLU A 71 17.01 -5.24 15.95
C GLU A 71 15.86 -5.32 14.93
N LEU A 72 15.95 -6.22 13.95
CA LEU A 72 14.87 -6.44 12.98
C LEU A 72 13.59 -6.89 13.64
N TYR A 73 13.63 -7.85 14.56
CA TYR A 73 12.45 -8.31 15.27
C TYR A 73 11.85 -7.23 16.17
N ARG A 74 12.68 -6.38 16.78
CA ARG A 74 12.23 -5.23 17.56
C ARG A 74 11.49 -4.20 16.69
N LEU A 75 12.02 -3.89 15.50
CA LEU A 75 11.42 -2.95 14.56
C LEU A 75 10.07 -3.46 14.02
N PHE A 76 9.99 -4.74 13.70
CA PHE A 76 8.81 -5.36 13.11
C PHE A 76 7.87 -6.05 14.12
N GLY A 77 8.23 -6.11 15.38
CA GLY A 77 7.38 -6.67 16.44
C GLY A 77 6.14 -5.81 16.80
N SER A 78 5.84 -4.82 15.99
CA SER A 78 4.69 -3.92 16.19
C SER A 78 3.38 -4.59 15.76
N ARG A 79 2.33 -4.44 16.58
CA ARG A 79 0.95 -4.88 16.26
C ARG A 79 0.17 -3.85 15.43
N LYS A 80 0.86 -2.91 14.79
CA LYS A 80 0.25 -1.82 14.03
C LYS A 80 0.58 -1.95 12.55
N LEU A 81 -0.28 -1.37 11.72
CA LEU A 81 0.03 -1.17 10.31
C LEU A 81 1.28 -0.30 10.17
N VAL A 82 2.24 -0.78 9.43
CA VAL A 82 3.48 -0.08 9.08
C VAL A 82 3.32 0.48 7.68
N ARG A 83 3.71 1.72 7.50
CA ARG A 83 3.79 2.33 6.18
C ARG A 83 5.13 1.95 5.55
N VAL A 84 5.07 1.22 4.45
CA VAL A 84 6.25 0.72 3.75
C VAL A 84 6.40 1.45 2.42
N ARG A 85 7.62 1.90 2.16
CA ARG A 85 8.08 2.49 0.91
C ARG A 85 9.36 1.79 0.47
N THR A 86 9.53 1.56 -0.82
CA THR A 86 10.71 0.88 -1.36
C THR A 86 11.40 1.75 -2.40
N ASP A 87 12.71 1.59 -2.55
CA ASP A 87 13.50 2.32 -3.54
C ASP A 87 13.13 1.94 -4.98
N THR A 88 12.60 0.75 -5.18
CA THR A 88 12.11 0.29 -6.48
C THR A 88 10.82 1.00 -6.92
N SER A 89 10.07 1.56 -5.97
CA SER A 89 8.83 2.31 -6.24
C SER A 89 8.67 3.48 -5.25
N PRO A 90 9.57 4.47 -5.28
CA PRO A 90 9.64 5.53 -4.26
C PRO A 90 8.42 6.45 -4.22
N GLY A 91 7.61 6.51 -5.28
CA GLY A 91 6.35 7.29 -5.31
C GLY A 91 5.13 6.54 -4.79
N LYS A 92 5.27 5.26 -4.44
CA LYS A 92 4.16 4.44 -3.93
C LYS A 92 4.47 3.90 -2.55
N VAL A 93 3.43 3.79 -1.73
CA VAL A 93 3.50 3.22 -0.37
C VAL A 93 2.38 2.21 -0.19
N TYR A 94 2.57 1.29 0.74
CA TYR A 94 1.49 0.44 1.22
C TYR A 94 1.49 0.38 2.75
N PHE A 95 0.36 -0.03 3.30
CA PHE A 95 0.20 -0.22 4.74
C PHE A 95 0.01 -1.70 5.01
N GLY A 96 1.01 -2.31 5.64
CA GLY A 96 1.04 -3.73 5.91
C GLY A 96 1.31 -4.05 7.37
N ILE A 97 0.91 -5.23 7.79
CA ILE A 97 1.27 -5.81 9.07
C ILE A 97 2.38 -6.82 8.80
N PRO A 98 3.57 -6.67 9.38
CA PRO A 98 4.63 -7.66 9.21
C PRO A 98 4.17 -9.00 9.79
N THR A 99 4.44 -10.07 9.06
CA THR A 99 4.20 -11.44 9.51
C THR A 99 5.51 -12.10 9.93
N PRO A 100 5.47 -13.20 10.69
CA PRO A 100 6.68 -13.87 11.14
C PRO A 100 7.63 -14.22 9.98
N PHE A 101 8.91 -13.96 10.18
CA PHE A 101 9.98 -14.29 9.26
C PHE A 101 11.19 -14.81 10.03
N ASP A 102 12.06 -15.55 9.37
CA ASP A 102 13.32 -16.04 9.94
C ASP A 102 14.52 -15.55 9.11
N ILE A 103 15.64 -15.43 9.80
CA ILE A 103 16.92 -15.03 9.21
C ILE A 103 17.92 -16.11 9.54
N ALA A 104 18.30 -16.91 8.55
CA ALA A 104 19.28 -17.96 8.70
C ALA A 104 20.49 -17.73 7.78
N PRO A 105 21.69 -18.12 8.17
CA PRO A 105 22.83 -18.15 7.26
C PRO A 105 22.51 -18.97 6.01
N MET A 106 22.99 -18.54 4.84
CA MET A 106 22.75 -19.23 3.56
C MET A 106 23.26 -20.66 3.56
N THR A 107 24.41 -20.88 4.19
CA THR A 107 25.01 -22.20 4.41
C THR A 107 25.67 -22.22 5.78
N PRO A 108 25.84 -23.39 6.41
CA PRO A 108 26.59 -23.51 7.65
C PRO A 108 27.98 -22.88 7.51
N GLY A 109 28.32 -21.95 8.43
CA GLY A 109 29.58 -21.21 8.41
C GLY A 109 29.62 -20.00 7.46
N SER A 110 28.53 -19.70 6.74
CA SER A 110 28.45 -18.48 5.93
C SER A 110 28.16 -17.25 6.80
N ASN A 111 28.81 -16.15 6.45
CA ASN A 111 28.58 -14.83 7.07
C ASN A 111 27.54 -13.99 6.29
N ASN A 112 26.68 -14.64 5.51
CA ASN A 112 25.64 -14.01 4.72
C ASN A 112 24.31 -14.73 4.93
N ALA A 113 23.22 -13.96 4.92
CA ALA A 113 21.85 -14.45 4.99
C ALA A 113 20.99 -13.80 3.93
N ASN A 114 20.12 -14.59 3.27
CA ASN A 114 19.02 -14.11 2.45
C ASN A 114 17.72 -14.39 3.19
N PHE A 115 16.85 -13.38 3.26
CA PHE A 115 15.55 -13.55 3.88
C PHE A 115 14.53 -12.59 3.26
N SER A 116 13.27 -12.86 3.52
CA SER A 116 12.18 -12.02 3.11
C SER A 116 11.36 -11.62 4.32
N ILE A 117 10.91 -10.38 4.34
CA ILE A 117 9.95 -9.88 5.33
C ILE A 117 8.59 -9.78 4.65
N PRO A 118 7.65 -10.66 4.96
CA PRO A 118 6.32 -10.60 4.40
C PRO A 118 5.43 -9.61 5.18
N PHE A 119 4.63 -8.85 4.45
CA PHE A 119 3.67 -7.89 4.97
C PHE A 119 2.28 -8.24 4.47
N ASP A 120 1.36 -8.50 5.37
CA ASP A 120 -0.06 -8.62 5.06
C ASP A 120 -0.66 -7.23 4.88
N VAL A 121 -1.14 -6.95 3.68
CA VAL A 121 -1.79 -5.69 3.28
C VAL A 121 -3.29 -5.93 3.22
N PRO A 122 -4.07 -5.47 4.22
CA PRO A 122 -5.47 -5.86 4.37
C PRO A 122 -6.35 -5.48 3.19
N ASN A 123 -6.11 -4.33 2.59
CA ASN A 123 -6.89 -3.81 1.46
C ASN A 123 -6.26 -4.10 0.08
N GLY A 124 -5.06 -4.68 0.05
CA GLY A 124 -4.38 -5.07 -1.19
C GLY A 124 -3.92 -3.93 -2.10
N TYR A 125 -4.07 -2.66 -1.68
CA TYR A 125 -3.74 -1.49 -2.49
C TYR A 125 -2.39 -0.89 -2.15
N ARG A 126 -1.78 -0.28 -3.17
CA ARG A 126 -0.70 0.69 -3.01
C ARG A 126 -1.27 2.09 -3.17
N TYR A 127 -0.76 3.01 -2.39
CA TYR A 127 -1.17 4.41 -2.37
C TYR A 127 -0.05 5.29 -2.90
N SER A 128 -0.41 6.47 -3.36
CA SER A 128 0.58 7.51 -3.65
C SER A 128 1.33 7.92 -2.38
N LEU A 129 2.58 8.35 -2.55
CA LEU A 129 3.40 8.85 -1.43
C LEU A 129 2.74 10.02 -0.71
N TYR A 130 2.08 10.89 -1.46
CA TYR A 130 1.42 12.09 -0.99
C TYR A 130 -0.10 11.98 -1.06
N ARG A 131 -0.76 12.72 -0.19
CA ARG A 131 -2.22 12.82 -0.17
C ARG A 131 -2.68 13.88 -1.16
N SER A 132 -3.96 13.81 -1.57
CA SER A 132 -4.57 14.78 -2.50
C SER A 132 -4.67 16.21 -1.95
N ASP A 133 -4.60 16.37 -0.62
CA ASP A 133 -4.61 17.67 0.06
C ASP A 133 -3.21 18.27 0.29
N SER A 134 -2.15 17.56 -0.02
CA SER A 134 -0.76 17.94 0.20
C SER A 134 0.15 17.46 -0.92
N LEU A 135 -0.29 17.71 -2.18
CA LEU A 135 0.54 17.36 -3.34
C LEU A 135 1.75 18.29 -3.40
N PRO A 136 2.98 17.74 -3.47
CA PRO A 136 4.18 18.54 -3.63
C PRO A 136 4.24 19.15 -5.02
N SER A 137 5.18 20.09 -5.21
CA SER A 137 5.54 20.54 -6.55
C SER A 137 6.03 19.35 -7.40
N VAL A 138 5.86 19.45 -8.70
CA VAL A 138 6.22 18.40 -9.69
C VAL A 138 7.63 17.83 -9.47
N ALA A 139 8.57 18.61 -8.93
CA ALA A 139 9.96 18.21 -8.73
C ALA A 139 10.18 17.17 -7.59
N ASP A 140 9.33 17.14 -6.58
CA ASP A 140 9.65 16.45 -5.33
C ASP A 140 8.96 15.10 -5.12
N GLY A 141 7.98 14.73 -5.92
CA GLY A 141 7.17 13.55 -5.63
C GLY A 141 6.66 12.75 -6.81
N TRP A 142 7.06 13.13 -8.00
CA TRP A 142 6.56 12.52 -9.21
C TRP A 142 7.48 11.45 -9.73
N GLN A 143 6.89 10.33 -10.08
CA GLN A 143 7.58 9.27 -10.78
C GLN A 143 7.02 9.12 -12.20
N PHE A 144 7.92 8.83 -13.11
CA PHE A 144 7.57 8.33 -14.43
C PHE A 144 6.66 7.11 -14.29
N GLY A 145 5.54 7.09 -15.02
CA GLY A 145 4.59 5.97 -15.00
C GLY A 145 3.45 6.08 -13.98
N MET A 146 3.34 7.16 -13.21
CA MET A 146 2.15 7.41 -12.37
C MET A 146 0.92 7.88 -13.17
N ASN A 147 1.08 8.19 -14.46
CA ASN A 147 0.02 8.65 -15.38
C ASN A 147 -0.83 9.81 -14.85
N LEU A 148 -0.20 10.70 -14.11
CA LEU A 148 -0.88 11.88 -13.58
C LEU A 148 -0.86 13.01 -14.63
N PRO A 149 -1.95 13.76 -14.80
CA PRO A 149 -2.02 14.84 -15.76
C PRO A 149 -1.16 16.03 -15.32
N GLU A 150 -0.70 16.80 -16.29
CA GLU A 150 -0.07 18.09 -16.06
C GLU A 150 -0.99 19.19 -16.62
N PRO A 151 -1.38 20.21 -15.84
CA PRO A 151 -1.05 20.40 -14.41
C PRO A 151 -1.74 19.39 -13.49
N LEU A 152 -1.19 19.27 -12.28
CA LEU A 152 -1.73 18.43 -11.22
C LEU A 152 -3.21 18.69 -10.97
N PRO A 153 -4.03 17.65 -10.72
CA PRO A 153 -5.42 17.84 -10.38
C PRO A 153 -5.54 18.62 -9.05
N SER A 154 -6.30 19.71 -9.08
CA SER A 154 -6.63 20.44 -7.85
C SER A 154 -7.93 19.90 -7.26
N TYR A 155 -7.92 19.68 -5.95
CA TYR A 155 -9.11 19.28 -5.19
C TYR A 155 -9.67 20.43 -4.34
N HIS A 156 -9.33 21.67 -4.71
CA HIS A 156 -9.89 22.88 -4.14
C HIS A 156 -10.79 23.54 -5.16
N PHE A 157 -12.09 23.64 -4.84
CA PHE A 157 -13.12 24.15 -5.75
C PHE A 157 -13.78 25.38 -5.16
N THR A 158 -14.00 26.39 -5.99
CA THR A 158 -14.66 27.65 -5.63
C THR A 158 -16.02 27.81 -6.31
N SER A 159 -16.34 26.96 -7.28
CA SER A 159 -17.60 26.96 -8.02
C SER A 159 -18.64 26.02 -7.35
N THR A 160 -19.92 26.29 -7.61
CA THR A 160 -21.05 25.47 -7.13
C THR A 160 -21.20 24.15 -7.90
N SER A 161 -20.56 24.01 -9.04
CA SER A 161 -20.53 22.77 -9.83
C SER A 161 -19.11 22.54 -10.29
N PHE A 162 -18.58 21.36 -10.04
CA PHE A 162 -17.19 21.02 -10.35
C PHE A 162 -17.06 19.52 -10.67
N ASN A 163 -16.01 19.16 -11.37
CA ASN A 163 -15.63 17.77 -11.62
C ASN A 163 -14.46 17.39 -10.72
N VAL A 164 -14.58 16.23 -10.08
CA VAL A 164 -13.48 15.65 -9.30
C VAL A 164 -12.77 14.64 -10.17
N TYR A 165 -11.49 14.88 -10.42
CA TYR A 165 -10.66 13.95 -11.18
C TYR A 165 -10.17 12.80 -10.29
N ASN A 166 -10.41 11.57 -10.73
CA ASN A 166 -9.84 10.40 -10.07
C ASN A 166 -8.43 10.13 -10.64
N ALA A 167 -7.40 10.42 -9.85
CA ALA A 167 -6.01 10.23 -10.24
C ALA A 167 -5.48 8.80 -9.94
N SER A 168 -6.36 7.87 -9.60
CA SER A 168 -5.97 6.47 -9.36
C SER A 168 -6.15 5.60 -10.59
N ASP A 169 -5.41 4.49 -10.63
CA ASP A 169 -5.53 3.47 -11.70
C ASP A 169 -6.82 2.63 -11.57
N ILE A 170 -7.57 2.83 -10.49
CA ILE A 170 -8.80 2.08 -10.20
C ILE A 170 -9.97 3.01 -9.98
N VAL A 171 -11.17 2.50 -10.24
CA VAL A 171 -12.40 3.17 -9.85
C VAL A 171 -12.51 3.17 -8.33
N VAL A 172 -12.73 4.34 -7.73
CA VAL A 172 -12.99 4.45 -6.29
C VAL A 172 -14.46 4.15 -6.05
N ASP A 173 -14.75 2.96 -5.53
CA ASP A 173 -16.10 2.55 -5.16
C ASP A 173 -16.26 2.57 -3.64
N PRO A 174 -17.01 3.52 -3.07
CA PRO A 174 -17.19 3.63 -1.63
C PRO A 174 -17.98 2.47 -1.01
N TYR A 175 -18.68 1.67 -1.81
CA TYR A 175 -19.45 0.52 -1.34
C TYR A 175 -18.54 -0.68 -1.02
N TYR A 176 -17.57 -0.97 -1.89
CA TYR A 176 -16.66 -2.10 -1.71
C TYR A 176 -15.31 -1.73 -1.11
N GLN A 177 -14.97 -0.45 -1.12
CA GLN A 177 -13.66 0.03 -0.72
C GLN A 177 -13.78 1.01 0.45
N ARG A 178 -13.00 0.79 1.50
CA ARG A 178 -12.88 1.76 2.58
C ARG A 178 -11.80 2.78 2.21
N HIS A 179 -12.24 3.99 1.92
CA HIS A 179 -11.36 5.13 1.69
C HIS A 179 -11.64 6.21 2.73
N ASP A 180 -10.58 6.84 3.21
CA ASP A 180 -10.70 8.03 4.06
C ASP A 180 -11.04 9.23 3.17
N LEU A 181 -12.33 9.56 3.07
CA LEU A 181 -12.80 10.75 2.38
C LEU A 181 -13.11 11.84 3.41
N LYS A 182 -12.44 13.00 3.26
CA LYS A 182 -12.74 14.21 4.03
C LYS A 182 -13.12 15.33 3.08
N ILE A 183 -14.36 15.82 3.20
CA ILE A 183 -14.85 16.98 2.47
C ILE A 183 -14.96 18.14 3.45
N SER A 184 -14.27 19.25 3.17
CA SER A 184 -14.34 20.47 3.97
C SER A 184 -14.98 21.58 3.15
N CYS A 185 -16.12 22.10 3.63
CA CYS A 185 -16.86 23.16 2.97
C CYS A 185 -16.86 24.43 3.83
N LYS A 186 -16.56 25.58 3.20
CA LYS A 186 -16.77 26.91 3.80
C LYS A 186 -17.94 27.57 3.08
N PHE A 187 -19.00 27.87 3.79
CA PHE A 187 -20.22 28.51 3.24
C PHE A 187 -20.89 29.41 4.25
N ASN A 188 -21.71 30.36 3.75
CA ASN A 188 -22.57 31.22 4.56
C ASN A 188 -24.00 30.71 4.38
N GLY A 189 -24.62 30.22 5.44
CA GLY A 189 -25.99 29.70 5.40
C GLY A 189 -26.27 28.71 6.51
N ASN A 190 -27.51 28.25 6.62
CA ASN A 190 -27.93 27.33 7.66
C ASN A 190 -27.78 25.84 7.26
N SER A 191 -27.63 25.57 5.98
CA SER A 191 -27.48 24.20 5.47
C SER A 191 -26.72 24.18 4.15
N ILE A 192 -26.07 23.05 3.86
CA ILE A 192 -25.42 22.77 2.57
C ILE A 192 -25.89 21.40 2.09
N LYS A 193 -26.13 21.28 0.79
CA LYS A 193 -26.42 20.02 0.14
C LYS A 193 -25.35 19.76 -0.93
N LEU A 194 -24.69 18.61 -0.83
CA LEU A 194 -23.73 18.13 -1.83
C LEU A 194 -24.39 16.98 -2.62
N THR A 195 -24.49 17.15 -3.93
CA THR A 195 -25.11 16.14 -4.81
C THR A 195 -24.09 15.63 -5.81
N ASN A 196 -23.89 14.32 -5.86
CA ASN A 196 -23.10 13.68 -6.91
C ASN A 196 -23.98 13.54 -8.16
N LYS A 197 -23.69 14.33 -9.19
CA LYS A 197 -24.47 14.32 -10.44
C LYS A 197 -24.23 13.07 -11.30
N THR A 198 -23.14 12.36 -11.08
CA THR A 198 -22.82 11.15 -11.85
C THR A 198 -23.73 9.98 -11.51
N ASN A 199 -24.09 9.82 -10.24
CA ASN A 199 -24.93 8.72 -9.76
C ASN A 199 -26.22 9.19 -9.05
N GLY A 200 -26.48 10.51 -8.99
CA GLY A 200 -27.68 11.07 -8.41
C GLY A 200 -27.80 11.02 -6.89
N THR A 201 -26.74 10.62 -6.18
CA THR A 201 -26.72 10.56 -4.71
C THR A 201 -26.49 11.95 -4.09
N SER A 202 -27.07 12.17 -2.92
CA SER A 202 -26.98 13.47 -2.22
C SER A 202 -27.05 13.30 -0.71
#